data_bad60cbb413bd9869d4800c2364707ee
#
_entry.id   bad60cbb413bd9869d4800c2364707ee
#
_cell.length_a   1.000
_cell.length_b   1.000
_cell.length_c   1.000
_cell.angle_alpha   90.00
_cell.angle_beta   90.00
_cell.angle_gamma   90.00
#
_symmetry.space_group_name_H-M   'P 1'
#
loop_
_entity.id
_entity.type
_entity.pdbx_description
1 polymer ?
#
loop_
_entity_poly.entity_id
_entity_poly.type
_entity_poly.pdbx_seq_one_letter_code
_entity_poly.pdbx_strand_id
1 'polypeptide(L)'
;MCGLPCSGKTTAARAIEAQQPALRLTPDEWIQQLYGDDVSGEVLDGARDPVERVLWQLAERVLVLGVDVILDFGFWSRAEREEFRQRATGLGARSELHFMDVPEAELLRRLEARNAELPAGTFWVGRAQLQGWSELFEPPEPGELRPRDA
;
A
#
# COMPACT_ATOMS: atom_id res chain seq x y z
N MET A 1 4.78 -0.12 -2.28
CA MET A 1 4.31 -1.53 -2.37
C MET A 1 3.06 -1.57 -3.25
N CYS A 2 3.02 -2.42 -4.26
CA CYS A 2 1.94 -2.51 -5.25
C CYS A 2 1.30 -3.90 -5.21
N GLY A 3 -0.02 -3.98 -5.31
CA GLY A 3 -0.79 -5.25 -5.35
C GLY A 3 -2.11 -5.17 -4.60
N LEU A 4 -2.93 -6.17 -4.79
CA LEU A 4 -4.26 -6.31 -4.18
C LEU A 4 -4.20 -6.65 -2.68
N PRO A 5 -5.29 -6.50 -1.93
CA PRO A 5 -5.40 -7.04 -0.58
C PRO A 5 -5.01 -8.52 -0.52
N CYS A 6 -4.42 -8.95 0.58
CA CYS A 6 -3.91 -10.32 0.79
C CYS A 6 -2.73 -10.73 -0.10
N SER A 7 -2.16 -9.85 -0.93
CA SER A 7 -0.99 -10.19 -1.75
C SER A 7 0.33 -10.29 -0.96
N GLY A 8 0.37 -9.84 0.29
CA GLY A 8 1.57 -9.90 1.14
C GLY A 8 2.40 -8.62 1.16
N LYS A 9 1.86 -7.49 0.66
CA LYS A 9 2.54 -6.18 0.66
C LYS A 9 3.08 -5.78 2.03
N THR A 10 2.22 -5.77 3.04
CA THR A 10 2.59 -5.35 4.39
C THR A 10 3.64 -6.27 5.01
N THR A 11 3.57 -7.57 4.72
CA THR A 11 4.60 -8.54 5.17
C THR A 11 5.95 -8.21 4.53
N ALA A 12 5.98 -7.96 3.22
CA ALA A 12 7.19 -7.59 2.52
C ALA A 12 7.71 -6.21 2.98
N ALA A 13 6.82 -5.23 3.16
CA ALA A 13 7.17 -3.90 3.66
C ALA A 13 7.83 -3.96 5.05
N ARG A 14 7.28 -4.75 5.97
CA ARG A 14 7.87 -4.99 7.30
C ARG A 14 9.22 -5.68 7.23
N ALA A 15 9.39 -6.62 6.31
CA ALA A 15 10.68 -7.29 6.11
C ALA A 15 11.75 -6.32 5.59
N ILE A 16 11.42 -5.41 4.70
CA ILE A 16 12.33 -4.36 4.23
C ILE A 16 12.68 -3.39 5.37
N GLU A 17 11.68 -2.88 6.10
CA GLU A 17 11.86 -1.99 7.26
C GLU A 17 12.79 -2.60 8.32
N ALA A 18 12.70 -3.91 8.55
CA ALA A 18 13.57 -4.61 9.51
C ALA A 18 15.04 -4.77 9.03
N GLN A 19 15.30 -4.64 7.74
CA GLN A 19 16.63 -4.85 7.16
C GLN A 19 17.40 -3.55 6.88
N GLN A 20 16.70 -2.44 6.77
CA GLN A 20 17.30 -1.14 6.46
C GLN A 20 16.59 0.00 7.20
N PRO A 21 17.28 1.11 7.49
CA PRO A 21 16.66 2.28 8.10
C PRO A 21 15.65 2.93 7.14
N ALA A 22 14.37 2.61 7.31
CA ALA A 22 13.28 3.16 6.52
C ALA A 22 12.03 3.36 7.38
N LEU A 23 11.23 4.37 7.07
CA LEU A 23 9.92 4.58 7.69
C LEU A 23 8.83 3.93 6.84
N ARG A 24 8.15 2.94 7.38
CA ARG A 24 6.98 2.33 6.74
C ARG A 24 5.71 3.11 7.08
N LEU A 25 4.92 3.41 6.05
CA LEU A 25 3.64 4.10 6.14
C LEU A 25 2.55 3.21 5.53
N THR A 26 1.65 2.72 6.37
CA THR A 26 0.55 1.80 6.01
C THR A 26 -0.78 2.47 6.37
N PRO A 27 -1.56 2.96 5.40
CA PRO A 27 -2.82 3.67 5.66
C PRO A 27 -3.79 2.90 6.56
N ASP A 28 -3.94 1.60 6.37
CA ASP A 28 -4.86 0.77 7.14
C ASP A 28 -4.54 0.80 8.65
N GLU A 29 -3.27 0.77 9.04
CA GLU A 29 -2.85 0.88 10.45
C GLU A 29 -3.20 2.26 11.04
N TRP A 30 -3.03 3.32 10.25
CA TRP A 30 -3.37 4.68 10.69
C TRP A 30 -4.87 4.90 10.78
N ILE A 31 -5.64 4.40 9.81
CA ILE A 31 -7.10 4.49 9.84
C ILE A 31 -7.65 3.79 11.08
N GLN A 32 -7.18 2.58 11.42
CA GLN A 32 -7.61 1.90 12.64
C GLN A 32 -7.27 2.68 13.92
N GLN A 33 -6.08 3.27 14.00
CA GLN A 33 -5.71 4.08 15.17
C GLN A 33 -6.55 5.34 15.33
N LEU A 34 -6.97 5.96 14.22
CA LEU A 34 -7.73 7.22 14.23
C LEU A 34 -9.23 7.00 14.39
N TYR A 35 -9.79 5.94 13.84
CA TYR A 35 -11.23 5.71 13.75
C TYR A 35 -11.71 4.46 14.53
N GLY A 36 -10.80 3.64 15.03
CA GLY A 36 -11.08 2.40 15.75
C GLY A 36 -11.16 1.16 14.84
N ASP A 37 -11.22 -0.01 15.47
CA ASP A 37 -11.20 -1.29 14.77
C ASP A 37 -12.50 -1.61 14.00
N ASP A 38 -13.62 -1.00 14.42
CA ASP A 38 -14.94 -1.24 13.83
C ASP A 38 -15.23 -0.35 12.62
N VAL A 39 -14.26 0.44 12.15
CA VAL A 39 -14.45 1.30 10.99
C VAL A 39 -14.68 0.47 9.72
N SER A 40 -15.74 0.78 8.99
CA SER A 40 -16.14 0.05 7.78
C SER A 40 -16.97 0.92 6.83
N GLY A 41 -17.22 0.42 5.63
CA GLY A 41 -18.09 1.06 4.64
C GLY A 41 -17.66 2.48 4.30
N GLU A 42 -18.62 3.40 4.20
CA GLU A 42 -18.40 4.79 3.77
C GLU A 42 -17.37 5.55 4.62
N VAL A 43 -17.28 5.24 5.91
CA VAL A 43 -16.28 5.88 6.80
C VAL A 43 -14.88 5.43 6.43
N LEU A 44 -14.68 4.14 6.20
CA LEU A 44 -13.39 3.60 5.76
C LEU A 44 -12.98 4.16 4.39
N ASP A 45 -13.93 4.16 3.45
CA ASP A 45 -13.69 4.67 2.08
C ASP A 45 -13.36 6.17 2.11
N GLY A 46 -14.09 6.96 2.91
CA GLY A 46 -13.85 8.39 3.06
C GLY A 46 -12.59 8.76 3.85
N ALA A 47 -12.09 7.87 4.70
CA ALA A 47 -10.89 8.12 5.50
C ALA A 47 -9.58 7.88 4.72
N ARG A 48 -9.60 7.01 3.69
CA ARG A 48 -8.39 6.58 2.97
C ARG A 48 -7.64 7.74 2.35
N ASP A 49 -8.27 8.51 1.49
CA ASP A 49 -7.61 9.63 0.78
C ASP A 49 -7.04 10.71 1.72
N PRO A 50 -7.77 11.19 2.74
CA PRO A 50 -7.21 12.12 3.73
C PRO A 50 -6.00 11.54 4.47
N VAL A 51 -6.05 10.29 4.90
CA VAL A 51 -4.95 9.63 5.61
C VAL A 51 -3.74 9.49 4.68
N GLU A 52 -3.90 8.97 3.47
CA GLU A 52 -2.80 8.83 2.51
C GLU A 52 -2.15 10.19 2.19
N ARG A 53 -2.94 11.26 2.10
CA ARG A 53 -2.41 12.62 1.91
C ARG A 53 -1.54 13.07 3.08
N VAL A 54 -1.95 12.82 4.31
CA VAL A 54 -1.16 13.14 5.52
C VAL A 54 0.11 12.30 5.56
N LEU A 55 0.01 11.00 5.25
CA LEU A 55 1.16 10.11 5.22
C LEU A 55 2.16 10.50 4.13
N TRP A 56 1.68 10.97 2.97
CA TRP A 56 2.57 11.50 1.94
C TRP A 56 3.30 12.77 2.41
N GLN A 57 2.62 13.71 3.07
CA GLN A 57 3.27 14.90 3.63
C GLN A 57 4.35 14.54 4.68
N LEU A 58 4.11 13.48 5.46
CA LEU A 58 5.13 12.94 6.36
C LEU A 58 6.29 12.34 5.58
N ALA A 59 6.01 11.53 4.55
CA ALA A 59 7.01 10.94 3.67
C ALA A 59 7.94 12.00 3.05
N GLU A 60 7.38 13.09 2.52
CA GLU A 60 8.16 14.20 1.95
C GLU A 60 9.18 14.75 2.95
N ARG A 61 8.75 14.99 4.19
CA ARG A 61 9.63 15.52 5.24
C ARG A 61 10.72 14.53 5.62
N VAL A 62 10.41 13.25 5.67
CA VAL A 62 11.35 12.17 6.03
C VAL A 62 12.38 11.97 4.91
N LEU A 63 11.95 11.98 3.65
CA LEU A 63 12.85 11.90 2.48
C LEU A 63 13.84 13.07 2.43
N VAL A 64 13.39 14.30 2.71
CA VAL A 64 14.27 15.48 2.80
C VAL A 64 15.31 15.34 3.91
N LEU A 65 15.03 14.60 4.98
CA LEU A 65 16.00 14.28 6.03
C LEU A 65 16.98 13.17 5.65
N GLY A 66 16.86 12.60 4.44
CA GLY A 66 17.73 11.53 3.95
C GLY A 66 17.41 10.15 4.51
N VAL A 67 16.17 9.94 4.97
CA VAL A 67 15.69 8.65 5.46
C VAL A 67 14.75 8.03 4.43
N ASP A 68 14.93 6.74 4.15
CA ASP A 68 14.09 6.01 3.21
C ASP A 68 12.65 5.86 3.71
N VAL A 69 11.71 5.79 2.78
CA VAL A 69 10.28 5.63 3.08
C VAL A 69 9.70 4.45 2.30
N ILE A 70 8.88 3.65 2.98
CA ILE A 70 8.14 2.54 2.38
C ILE A 70 6.65 2.90 2.38
N LEU A 71 6.07 3.18 1.21
CA LEU A 71 4.64 3.42 1.07
C LEU A 71 3.91 2.09 0.82
N ASP A 72 3.16 1.62 1.83
CA ASP A 72 2.34 0.40 1.74
C ASP A 72 0.88 0.77 1.39
N PHE A 73 0.71 1.50 0.26
CA PHE A 73 -0.57 2.09 -0.15
C PHE A 73 -1.38 1.18 -1.08
N GLY A 74 -0.73 0.28 -1.81
CA GLY A 74 -1.37 -0.62 -2.79
C GLY A 74 -1.12 -0.23 -4.24
N PHE A 75 -1.18 1.04 -4.60
CA PHE A 75 -0.83 1.59 -5.92
C PHE A 75 -1.49 0.86 -7.09
N TRP A 76 -2.82 0.94 -7.18
CA TRP A 76 -3.60 0.10 -8.09
C TRP A 76 -3.59 0.59 -9.53
N SER A 77 -3.58 1.90 -9.78
CA SER A 77 -3.54 2.44 -11.13
C SER A 77 -2.13 2.82 -11.57
N ARG A 78 -1.88 2.76 -12.88
CA ARG A 78 -0.63 3.25 -13.47
C ARG A 78 -0.45 4.75 -13.23
N ALA A 79 -1.52 5.51 -13.33
CA ALA A 79 -1.50 6.95 -13.11
C ALA A 79 -1.03 7.31 -11.69
N GLU A 80 -1.57 6.63 -10.68
CA GLU A 80 -1.16 6.79 -9.29
C GLU A 80 0.32 6.46 -9.09
N ARG A 81 0.77 5.31 -9.61
CA ARG A 81 2.19 4.91 -9.51
C ARG A 81 3.13 5.93 -10.15
N GLU A 82 2.77 6.45 -11.32
CA GLU A 82 3.57 7.47 -12.01
C GLU A 82 3.59 8.79 -11.25
N GLU A 83 2.45 9.21 -10.70
CA GLU A 83 2.35 10.43 -9.88
C GLU A 83 3.30 10.37 -8.68
N PHE A 84 3.27 9.28 -7.89
CA PHE A 84 4.15 9.16 -6.72
C PHE A 84 5.63 9.04 -7.09
N ARG A 85 5.95 8.45 -8.24
CA ARG A 85 7.31 8.44 -8.78
C ARG A 85 7.80 9.84 -9.16
N GLN A 86 6.95 10.64 -9.80
CA GLN A 86 7.28 12.03 -10.13
C GLN A 86 7.47 12.88 -8.87
N ARG A 87 6.62 12.69 -7.86
CA ARG A 87 6.76 13.35 -6.56
C ARG A 87 8.10 13.00 -5.89
N ALA A 88 8.48 11.72 -5.88
CA ALA A 88 9.76 11.27 -5.33
C ALA A 88 10.94 11.89 -6.09
N THR A 89 10.92 11.84 -7.42
CA THR A 89 11.94 12.49 -8.27
C THR A 89 12.05 14.00 -7.99
N GLY A 90 10.93 14.69 -7.80
CA GLY A 90 10.91 16.12 -7.45
C GLY A 90 11.58 16.44 -6.10
N LEU A 91 11.71 15.44 -5.22
CA LEU A 91 12.44 15.55 -3.95
C LEU A 91 13.89 15.05 -4.03
N GLY A 92 14.36 14.65 -5.21
CA GLY A 92 15.69 14.04 -5.38
C GLY A 92 15.78 12.61 -4.84
N ALA A 93 14.65 11.93 -4.68
CA ALA A 93 14.60 10.57 -4.16
C ALA A 93 14.47 9.53 -5.29
N ARG A 94 15.28 8.48 -5.22
CA ARG A 94 15.13 7.27 -6.04
C ARG A 94 13.86 6.53 -5.63
N SER A 95 13.17 5.92 -6.58
CA SER A 95 11.96 5.13 -6.32
C SER A 95 12.04 3.72 -6.88
N GLU A 96 11.58 2.76 -6.11
CA GLU A 96 11.45 1.35 -6.50
C GLU A 96 10.01 0.89 -6.30
N LEU A 97 9.48 0.10 -7.25
CA LEU A 97 8.17 -0.49 -7.17
C LEU A 97 8.28 -1.98 -6.84
N HIS A 98 7.80 -2.37 -5.67
CA HIS A 98 7.72 -3.76 -5.26
C HIS A 98 6.31 -4.28 -5.55
N PHE A 99 6.16 -5.10 -6.58
CA PHE A 99 4.89 -5.67 -7.00
C PHE A 99 4.69 -7.07 -6.44
N MET A 100 3.60 -7.26 -5.71
CA MET A 100 3.18 -8.55 -5.18
C MET A 100 2.19 -9.20 -6.15
N ASP A 101 2.72 -9.92 -7.16
CA ASP A 101 1.94 -10.65 -8.15
C ASP A 101 1.45 -11.98 -7.56
N VAL A 102 0.18 -12.04 -7.22
CA VAL A 102 -0.44 -13.22 -6.61
C VAL A 102 -1.71 -13.57 -7.39
N PRO A 103 -1.87 -14.81 -7.86
CA PRO A 103 -3.07 -15.23 -8.57
C PRO A 103 -4.35 -15.05 -7.73
N GLU A 104 -5.46 -14.67 -8.36
CA GLU A 104 -6.73 -14.38 -7.69
C GLU A 104 -7.21 -15.54 -6.80
N ALA A 105 -7.09 -16.79 -7.26
CA ALA A 105 -7.48 -17.96 -6.47
C ALA A 105 -6.72 -18.05 -5.13
N GLU A 106 -5.44 -17.68 -5.13
CA GLU A 106 -4.63 -17.65 -3.91
C GLU A 106 -4.97 -16.43 -3.05
N LEU A 107 -5.28 -15.28 -3.65
CA LEU A 107 -5.76 -14.10 -2.90
C LEU A 107 -7.06 -14.42 -2.15
N LEU A 108 -8.02 -15.11 -2.81
CA LEU A 108 -9.27 -15.51 -2.19
C LEU A 108 -9.05 -16.50 -1.04
N ARG A 109 -8.18 -17.48 -1.21
CA ARG A 109 -7.81 -18.43 -0.16
C ARG A 109 -7.21 -17.70 1.06
N ARG A 110 -6.30 -16.76 0.83
CA ARG A 110 -5.68 -15.95 1.89
C ARG A 110 -6.67 -15.03 2.55
N LEU A 111 -7.63 -14.47 1.79
CA LEU A 111 -8.69 -13.62 2.29
C LEU A 111 -9.57 -14.38 3.29
N GLU A 112 -10.00 -15.59 2.97
CA GLU A 112 -10.82 -16.43 3.84
C GLU A 112 -10.10 -16.72 5.17
N ALA A 113 -8.83 -17.10 5.11
CA ALA A 113 -8.01 -17.34 6.31
C ALA A 113 -7.85 -16.04 7.14
N ARG A 114 -7.55 -14.91 6.51
CA ARG A 114 -7.39 -13.61 7.18
C ARG A 114 -8.68 -13.14 7.85
N ASN A 115 -9.82 -13.28 7.16
CA ASN A 115 -11.11 -12.85 7.71
C ASN A 115 -11.54 -13.70 8.92
N ALA A 116 -11.10 -14.94 9.00
CA ALA A 116 -11.36 -15.83 10.16
C ALA A 116 -10.59 -15.37 11.41
N GLU A 117 -9.39 -14.80 11.24
CA GLU A 117 -8.51 -14.38 12.34
C GLU A 117 -8.58 -12.87 12.59
N LEU A 118 -8.87 -12.08 11.56
CA LEU A 118 -8.91 -10.62 11.50
C LEU A 118 -7.75 -9.96 12.27
N PRO A 119 -6.50 -10.12 11.82
CA PRO A 119 -5.34 -9.57 12.53
C PRO A 119 -5.41 -8.05 12.67
N ALA A 120 -4.83 -7.51 13.74
CA ALA A 120 -4.71 -6.06 13.95
C ALA A 120 -4.06 -5.36 12.74
N GLY A 121 -4.55 -4.17 12.39
CA GLY A 121 -4.09 -3.43 11.19
C GLY A 121 -4.74 -3.92 9.89
N THR A 122 -5.82 -4.72 9.96
CA THR A 122 -6.54 -5.20 8.78
C THR A 122 -8.04 -4.98 8.92
N PHE A 123 -8.72 -4.81 7.77
CA PHE A 123 -10.17 -4.73 7.71
C PHE A 123 -10.76 -6.02 7.13
N TRP A 124 -11.98 -6.33 7.53
CA TRP A 124 -12.75 -7.39 6.89
C TRP A 124 -13.07 -7.01 5.45
N VAL A 125 -12.85 -7.92 4.53
CA VAL A 125 -13.10 -7.72 3.10
C VAL A 125 -13.95 -8.86 2.56
N GLY A 126 -15.03 -8.55 1.87
CA GLY A 126 -15.88 -9.54 1.21
C GLY A 126 -15.22 -10.11 -0.04
N ARG A 127 -15.57 -11.37 -0.39
CA ARG A 127 -15.09 -12.02 -1.62
C ARG A 127 -15.45 -11.21 -2.87
N ALA A 128 -16.70 -10.77 -2.99
CA ALA A 128 -17.18 -9.97 -4.13
C ALA A 128 -16.43 -8.61 -4.22
N GLN A 129 -16.10 -8.03 -3.08
CA GLN A 129 -15.35 -6.79 -3.02
C GLN A 129 -13.91 -6.97 -3.55
N LEU A 130 -13.23 -8.05 -3.13
CA LEU A 130 -11.89 -8.35 -3.66
C LEU A 130 -11.91 -8.61 -5.16
N GLN A 131 -12.94 -9.31 -5.67
CA GLN A 131 -13.10 -9.53 -7.11
C GLN A 131 -13.32 -8.23 -7.88
N GLY A 132 -14.20 -7.35 -7.39
CA GLY A 132 -14.39 -6.03 -8.00
C GLY A 132 -13.11 -5.19 -8.01
N TRP A 133 -12.31 -5.25 -6.97
CA TRP A 133 -11.00 -4.58 -6.93
C TRP A 133 -9.98 -5.19 -7.89
N SER A 134 -10.04 -6.52 -8.09
CA SER A 134 -9.19 -7.21 -9.06
C SER A 134 -9.45 -6.75 -10.50
N GLU A 135 -10.71 -6.42 -10.82
CA GLU A 135 -11.09 -5.85 -12.13
C GLU A 135 -10.60 -4.40 -12.34
N LEU A 136 -10.43 -3.65 -11.25
CA LEU A 136 -9.94 -2.26 -11.28
C LEU A 136 -8.42 -2.17 -11.22
N PHE A 137 -7.75 -3.24 -10.82
CA PHE A 137 -6.30 -3.26 -10.65
C PHE A 137 -5.60 -3.30 -12.00
N GLU A 138 -4.68 -2.36 -12.22
CA GLU A 138 -3.80 -2.30 -13.39
C GLU A 138 -2.41 -2.87 -13.03
N PRO A 139 -2.09 -4.12 -13.41
CA PRO A 139 -0.77 -4.70 -13.13
C PRO A 139 0.35 -3.84 -13.69
N PRO A 140 1.47 -3.65 -12.96
CA PRO A 140 2.59 -2.89 -13.47
C PRO A 140 3.22 -3.54 -14.70
N GLU A 141 3.60 -2.71 -15.68
CA GLU A 141 4.40 -3.16 -16.81
C GLU A 141 5.85 -3.44 -16.38
N PRO A 142 6.61 -4.29 -17.11
CA PRO A 142 8.00 -4.61 -16.78
C PRO A 142 8.91 -3.37 -16.67
N GLY A 143 8.60 -2.30 -17.41
CA GLY A 143 9.33 -1.03 -17.34
C GLY A 143 9.12 -0.29 -16.02
N GLU A 144 7.96 -0.45 -15.38
CA GLU A 144 7.66 0.15 -14.10
C GLU A 144 8.38 -0.53 -12.92
N LEU A 145 8.79 -1.78 -13.09
CA LEU A 145 9.49 -2.55 -12.04
C LEU A 145 10.98 -2.18 -11.93
N ARG A 146 11.49 -1.40 -12.86
CA ARG A 146 12.87 -0.89 -12.80
C ARG A 146 12.92 0.29 -11.83
N PRO A 147 13.96 0.34 -10.97
CA PRO A 147 14.20 1.52 -10.16
C PRO A 147 14.29 2.76 -11.02
N ARG A 148 13.77 3.88 -10.53
CA ARG A 148 13.91 5.19 -11.17
C ARG A 148 14.78 6.06 -10.28
N ASP A 149 15.89 6.52 -10.83
CA ASP A 149 16.75 7.50 -10.18
C ASP A 149 16.09 8.89 -10.14
N ALA A 150 16.55 9.73 -9.25
CA ALA A 150 16.06 11.10 -9.08
C ALA A 150 16.36 11.98 -10.30
#